data_1bc35b632f41607bacbb9aa551654875
#
_entry.id   1bc35b632f41607bacbb9aa551654875
#
_cell.length_a   1.000
_cell.length_b   1.000
_cell.length_c   1.000
_cell.angle_alpha   90.00
_cell.angle_beta   90.00
_cell.angle_gamma   90.00
#
_symmetry.space_group_name_H-M   'P 1'
#
loop_
_entity.id
_entity.type
_entity.pdbx_description
1 polymer ?
#
loop_
_entity_poly.entity_id
_entity_poly.type
_entity_poly.pdbx_seq_one_letter_code
_entity_poly.pdbx_strand_id
1 'polypeptide(L)'
;NNIIDYDFPVCPEYESFKQDLQPAGITFLFTDAYMNNSSSLFGHTLLRVDTKRIGTQLLAHGINYGAFTRGYEDSFLYAIYGIIGAYPGGFTTKPYYDIINTYNNLENRDIWEYTLDLTNDELDLFVAHLWELGQTLTPYYFFTQNCSYMLMETLDAIKPELNLASEFKVQTIPLDTIKAINRKEGLIKETNYRPSRQRKISHRIKQMNKNQYKSFINLIKEDDFSSLDNLNNEEKADVLETAYQYIQYQYVAKKIELKDYRKKSFAILRKRNKVNTPPKFDELKNGVNPVLSHDSALISLGIGTKNGDIFEQISLRPAYHSLIDNNKGFLTGAEINFLDMVFRHYDNSKKYVLEKVNILELASLSPIDEVFKSVSYKIDLKLQRLLNPKNEDEVKKAKKLERFYKMTHLLFVIFIFIQKI
;
A
#
# COMPACT_ATOMS: atom_id res chain seq x y z
N ASN A 1 40.32 1.93 -34.43
CA ASN A 1 38.86 1.71 -34.30
C ASN A 1 38.16 2.88 -34.97
N ASN A 2 37.82 2.75 -36.26
CA ASN A 2 36.94 3.69 -36.95
C ASN A 2 35.51 3.41 -36.47
N ILE A 3 35.06 4.14 -35.48
CA ILE A 3 33.63 4.29 -35.19
C ILE A 3 33.12 5.09 -36.39
N ILE A 4 32.35 4.46 -37.27
CA ILE A 4 31.60 5.11 -38.34
C ILE A 4 30.67 6.09 -37.61
N ASP A 5 30.82 7.38 -37.94
CA ASP A 5 29.93 8.44 -37.47
C ASP A 5 28.57 8.19 -38.16
N TYR A 6 27.72 7.37 -37.53
CA TYR A 6 26.36 7.15 -37.98
C TYR A 6 25.55 8.34 -37.49
N ASP A 7 25.10 9.15 -38.40
CA ASP A 7 23.99 10.11 -38.18
C ASP A 7 22.76 9.30 -37.82
N PHE A 8 22.51 9.09 -36.52
CA PHE A 8 21.29 8.42 -36.07
C PHE A 8 20.08 9.26 -36.46
N PRO A 9 19.06 8.66 -37.09
CA PRO A 9 17.87 9.41 -37.46
C PRO A 9 17.22 9.99 -36.20
N VAL A 10 16.97 11.31 -36.24
CA VAL A 10 16.24 11.99 -35.16
C VAL A 10 14.81 11.44 -35.12
N CYS A 11 14.37 10.99 -33.95
CA CYS A 11 13.00 10.58 -33.70
C CYS A 11 12.22 11.76 -33.08
N PRO A 12 11.42 12.51 -33.85
CA PRO A 12 10.76 13.73 -33.35
C PRO A 12 9.83 13.46 -32.17
N GLU A 13 9.16 12.29 -32.12
CA GLU A 13 8.26 11.89 -31.07
C GLU A 13 9.02 11.62 -29.77
N TYR A 14 10.19 10.99 -29.83
CA TYR A 14 11.06 10.80 -28.67
C TYR A 14 11.59 12.13 -28.13
N GLU A 15 12.04 13.02 -29.02
CA GLU A 15 12.51 14.34 -28.62
C GLU A 15 11.40 15.16 -27.93
N SER A 16 10.18 15.12 -28.47
CA SER A 16 9.00 15.73 -27.83
C SER A 16 8.74 15.12 -26.43
N PHE A 17 8.77 13.80 -26.32
CA PHE A 17 8.61 13.09 -25.05
C PHE A 17 9.67 13.49 -24.01
N LYS A 18 10.95 13.51 -24.41
CA LYS A 18 12.05 13.94 -23.56
C LYS A 18 11.91 15.40 -23.12
N GLN A 19 11.48 16.27 -24.05
CA GLN A 19 11.23 17.69 -23.78
C GLN A 19 10.07 17.90 -22.82
N ASP A 20 9.01 17.10 -22.89
CA ASP A 20 7.88 17.16 -21.96
C ASP A 20 8.28 16.71 -20.54
N LEU A 21 9.08 15.67 -20.43
CA LEU A 21 9.58 15.16 -19.13
C LEU A 21 10.56 16.12 -18.46
N GLN A 22 11.44 16.78 -19.22
CA GLN A 22 12.56 17.61 -18.72
C GLN A 22 13.32 16.92 -17.57
N PRO A 23 13.89 15.74 -17.80
CA PRO A 23 14.39 14.87 -16.73
C PRO A 23 15.53 15.51 -15.95
N ALA A 24 15.48 15.43 -14.62
CA ALA A 24 16.50 15.90 -13.69
C ALA A 24 16.97 14.79 -12.72
N GLY A 25 16.28 13.67 -12.65
CA GLY A 25 16.59 12.54 -11.79
C GLY A 25 15.44 11.55 -11.75
N ILE A 26 15.63 10.46 -11.01
CA ILE A 26 14.61 9.44 -10.78
C ILE A 26 14.40 9.27 -9.27
N THR A 27 13.15 9.28 -8.88
CA THR A 27 12.74 8.94 -7.50
C THR A 27 11.89 7.68 -7.53
N PHE A 28 12.31 6.66 -6.77
CA PHE A 28 11.52 5.45 -6.55
C PHE A 28 10.47 5.73 -5.48
N LEU A 29 9.21 5.43 -5.78
CA LEU A 29 8.07 5.69 -4.91
C LEU A 29 7.53 4.38 -4.37
N PHE A 30 7.28 4.34 -3.07
CA PHE A 30 6.53 3.27 -2.42
C PHE A 30 5.30 3.85 -1.74
N THR A 31 4.15 3.26 -2.00
CA THR A 31 2.91 3.59 -1.31
C THR A 31 2.53 2.42 -0.40
N ASP A 32 2.18 2.72 0.86
CA ASP A 32 1.82 1.72 1.86
C ASP A 32 0.72 0.76 1.38
N ALA A 33 0.60 -0.38 2.06
CA ALA A 33 -0.45 -1.36 1.85
C ALA A 33 -1.85 -0.74 1.84
N TYR A 34 -2.72 -1.21 0.95
CA TYR A 34 -4.11 -0.76 0.87
C TYR A 34 -5.07 -1.95 0.98
N MET A 35 -5.67 -2.09 2.17
CA MET A 35 -6.48 -3.26 2.54
C MET A 35 -7.80 -3.37 1.77
N ASN A 36 -8.24 -2.29 1.08
CA ASN A 36 -9.53 -2.26 0.36
C ASN A 36 -9.41 -2.62 -1.12
N ASN A 37 -8.21 -2.97 -1.59
CA ASN A 37 -7.97 -3.35 -2.99
C ASN A 37 -6.96 -4.49 -3.06
N SER A 38 -7.36 -5.62 -3.65
CA SER A 38 -6.54 -6.83 -3.77
C SER A 38 -5.22 -6.61 -4.52
N SER A 39 -5.18 -5.73 -5.52
CA SER A 39 -3.97 -5.42 -6.27
C SER A 39 -2.94 -4.57 -5.51
N SER A 40 -3.33 -3.98 -4.39
CA SER A 40 -2.50 -3.08 -3.59
C SER A 40 -2.32 -3.54 -2.15
N LEU A 41 -2.67 -4.80 -1.84
CA LEU A 41 -2.55 -5.36 -0.48
C LEU A 41 -1.12 -5.28 0.07
N PHE A 42 -0.12 -5.51 -0.77
CA PHE A 42 1.29 -5.51 -0.38
C PHE A 42 1.99 -4.16 -0.59
N GLY A 43 1.23 -3.10 -0.84
CA GLY A 43 1.77 -1.82 -1.27
C GLY A 43 1.82 -1.70 -2.79
N HIS A 44 2.37 -0.60 -3.27
CA HIS A 44 2.58 -0.38 -4.70
C HIS A 44 3.82 0.46 -4.93
N THR A 45 4.52 0.21 -6.02
CA THR A 45 5.72 0.96 -6.40
C THR A 45 5.54 1.63 -7.76
N LEU A 46 6.16 2.78 -7.89
CA LEU A 46 6.19 3.60 -9.09
C LEU A 46 7.55 4.29 -9.17
N LEU A 47 7.87 4.87 -10.33
CA LEU A 47 8.96 5.80 -10.46
C LEU A 47 8.41 7.21 -10.69
N ARG A 48 9.14 8.23 -10.27
CA ARG A 48 8.93 9.61 -10.66
C ARG A 48 10.15 10.08 -11.42
N VAL A 49 9.92 10.58 -12.63
CA VAL A 49 10.94 11.34 -13.35
C VAL A 49 10.87 12.77 -12.84
N ASP A 50 11.89 13.15 -12.06
CA ASP A 50 12.00 14.49 -11.51
C ASP A 50 12.26 15.49 -12.62
N THR A 51 11.70 16.70 -12.52
CA THR A 51 11.80 17.71 -13.57
C THR A 51 12.78 18.82 -13.22
N LYS A 52 13.47 19.37 -14.22
CA LYS A 52 14.33 20.55 -14.09
C LYS A 52 13.56 21.84 -13.74
N ARG A 53 12.23 21.82 -13.81
CA ARG A 53 11.38 22.98 -13.50
C ARG A 53 11.40 23.23 -11.98
N ILE A 54 12.07 24.29 -11.55
CA ILE A 54 12.23 24.66 -10.14
C ILE A 54 10.86 24.96 -9.50
N GLY A 55 10.64 24.43 -8.29
CA GLY A 55 9.43 24.69 -7.48
C GLY A 55 8.17 23.94 -7.96
N THR A 56 8.27 23.05 -8.95
CA THR A 56 7.15 22.38 -9.57
C THR A 56 7.19 20.85 -9.50
N GLN A 57 7.75 20.30 -8.41
CA GLN A 57 7.84 18.83 -8.22
C GLN A 57 6.50 18.11 -8.46
N LEU A 58 5.37 18.76 -8.15
CA LEU A 58 4.03 18.22 -8.42
C LEU A 58 3.72 18.05 -9.90
N LEU A 59 4.41 18.78 -10.79
CA LEU A 59 4.28 18.67 -12.24
C LEU A 59 5.25 17.66 -12.86
N ALA A 60 6.08 17.01 -12.06
CA ALA A 60 6.89 15.87 -12.47
C ALA A 60 6.01 14.73 -12.97
N HIS A 61 6.60 13.75 -13.64
CA HIS A 61 5.86 12.64 -14.23
C HIS A 61 6.09 11.35 -13.44
N GLY A 62 5.00 10.73 -13.02
CA GLY A 62 5.03 9.40 -12.42
C GLY A 62 4.88 8.32 -13.48
N ILE A 63 5.73 7.33 -13.39
CA ILE A 63 5.78 6.17 -14.26
C ILE A 63 5.22 4.99 -13.49
N ASN A 64 4.18 4.39 -14.01
CA ASN A 64 3.52 3.24 -13.42
C ASN A 64 3.53 2.07 -14.41
N TYR A 65 3.89 0.89 -13.93
CA TYR A 65 3.61 -0.36 -14.64
C TYR A 65 2.43 -1.04 -13.97
N GLY A 66 1.44 -1.43 -14.76
CA GLY A 66 0.22 -2.04 -14.21
C GLY A 66 -0.55 -2.88 -15.21
N ALA A 67 -1.48 -3.67 -14.70
CA ALA A 67 -2.38 -4.47 -15.51
C ALA A 67 -3.45 -3.60 -16.18
N PHE A 68 -3.68 -3.80 -17.47
CA PHE A 68 -4.83 -3.25 -18.18
C PHE A 68 -6.03 -4.19 -18.00
N THR A 69 -6.88 -3.88 -17.04
CA THR A 69 -8.08 -4.65 -16.74
C THR A 69 -9.28 -4.13 -17.51
N ARG A 70 -10.29 -4.97 -17.74
CA ARG A 70 -11.52 -4.56 -18.44
C ARG A 70 -12.47 -3.76 -17.54
N GLY A 71 -12.21 -3.70 -16.22
CA GLY A 71 -12.95 -2.89 -15.26
C GLY A 71 -14.34 -3.41 -14.84
N TYR A 72 -14.72 -4.61 -15.31
CA TYR A 72 -16.03 -5.23 -15.04
C TYR A 72 -15.93 -6.57 -14.32
N GLU A 73 -14.69 -7.02 -14.04
CA GLU A 73 -14.50 -8.32 -13.43
C GLU A 73 -14.90 -8.31 -11.96
N ASP A 74 -15.53 -9.40 -11.55
CA ASP A 74 -15.68 -9.75 -10.15
C ASP A 74 -14.30 -9.84 -9.47
N SER A 75 -14.19 -9.40 -8.22
CA SER A 75 -12.92 -9.35 -7.49
C SER A 75 -12.19 -10.70 -7.42
N PHE A 76 -12.94 -11.81 -7.45
CA PHE A 76 -12.37 -13.14 -7.42
C PHE A 76 -11.77 -13.51 -8.80
N LEU A 77 -12.49 -13.27 -9.90
CA LEU A 77 -11.97 -13.47 -11.25
C LEU A 77 -10.78 -12.56 -11.54
N TYR A 78 -10.83 -11.31 -11.07
CA TYR A 78 -9.71 -10.38 -11.15
C TYR A 78 -8.44 -10.96 -10.51
N ALA A 79 -8.56 -11.53 -9.30
CA ALA A 79 -7.42 -12.16 -8.62
C ALA A 79 -6.88 -13.37 -9.39
N ILE A 80 -7.76 -14.26 -9.89
CA ILE A 80 -7.34 -15.42 -10.68
C ILE A 80 -6.62 -14.99 -11.94
N TYR A 81 -7.17 -14.10 -12.73
CA TYR A 81 -6.56 -13.61 -13.98
C TYR A 81 -5.22 -12.94 -13.73
N GLY A 82 -5.08 -12.20 -12.62
CA GLY A 82 -3.81 -11.63 -12.22
C GLY A 82 -2.77 -12.68 -11.81
N ILE A 83 -3.18 -13.78 -11.17
CA ILE A 83 -2.27 -14.87 -10.79
C ILE A 83 -1.75 -15.61 -12.02
N ILE A 84 -2.61 -15.90 -13.00
CA ILE A 84 -2.25 -16.69 -14.19
C ILE A 84 -1.67 -15.86 -15.35
N GLY A 85 -1.52 -14.53 -15.18
CA GLY A 85 -0.95 -13.65 -16.20
C GLY A 85 -1.89 -13.36 -17.37
N ALA A 86 -3.21 -13.39 -17.16
CA ALA A 86 -4.20 -13.17 -18.21
C ALA A 86 -4.40 -11.69 -18.58
N TYR A 87 -3.86 -10.77 -17.80
CA TYR A 87 -3.90 -9.34 -18.13
C TYR A 87 -2.66 -8.90 -18.89
N PRO A 88 -2.82 -8.07 -19.94
CA PRO A 88 -1.69 -7.33 -20.47
C PRO A 88 -1.25 -6.29 -19.45
N GLY A 89 0.05 -6.20 -19.23
CA GLY A 89 0.70 -5.16 -18.41
C GLY A 89 1.45 -4.20 -19.30
N GLY A 90 1.57 -2.94 -18.86
CA GLY A 90 2.32 -1.94 -19.60
C GLY A 90 2.64 -0.71 -18.76
N PHE A 91 3.57 0.08 -19.26
CA PHE A 91 3.96 1.33 -18.64
C PHE A 91 2.98 2.45 -18.99
N THR A 92 2.69 3.29 -18.02
CA THR A 92 1.84 4.48 -18.19
C THR A 92 2.49 5.66 -17.49
N THR A 93 2.37 6.83 -18.12
CA THR A 93 2.89 8.09 -17.57
C THR A 93 1.73 8.96 -17.11
N LYS A 94 1.81 9.50 -15.89
CA LYS A 94 0.81 10.40 -15.34
C LYS A 94 1.49 11.56 -14.60
N PRO A 95 0.87 12.75 -14.55
CA PRO A 95 1.38 13.83 -13.69
C PRO A 95 1.46 13.38 -12.22
N TYR A 96 2.51 13.78 -11.52
CA TYR A 96 2.74 13.34 -10.14
C TYR A 96 1.64 13.82 -9.17
N TYR A 97 1.02 14.98 -9.42
CA TYR A 97 -0.12 15.44 -8.62
C TYR A 97 -1.32 14.47 -8.68
N ASP A 98 -1.54 13.77 -9.80
CA ASP A 98 -2.60 12.74 -9.92
C ASP A 98 -2.27 11.51 -9.08
N ILE A 99 -1.00 11.12 -9.02
CA ILE A 99 -0.51 10.04 -8.18
C ILE A 99 -0.73 10.38 -6.70
N ILE A 100 -0.34 11.59 -6.27
CA ILE A 100 -0.61 12.06 -4.91
C ILE A 100 -2.11 12.09 -4.63
N ASN A 101 -2.90 12.59 -5.57
CA ASN A 101 -4.35 12.65 -5.37
C ASN A 101 -4.94 11.25 -5.20
N THR A 102 -4.54 10.30 -6.01
CA THR A 102 -5.02 8.91 -5.95
C THR A 102 -4.57 8.24 -4.65
N TYR A 103 -3.27 8.11 -4.44
CA TYR A 103 -2.76 7.29 -3.34
C TYR A 103 -2.81 8.01 -1.97
N ASN A 104 -2.39 9.27 -1.91
CA ASN A 104 -2.26 9.98 -0.64
C ASN A 104 -3.58 10.59 -0.15
N ASN A 105 -4.43 11.07 -1.07
CA ASN A 105 -5.67 11.76 -0.72
C ASN A 105 -6.90 10.84 -0.77
N LEU A 106 -7.08 10.04 -1.84
CA LEU A 106 -8.24 9.15 -2.03
C LEU A 106 -8.09 7.86 -1.22
N GLU A 107 -6.97 7.15 -1.41
CA GLU A 107 -6.70 5.88 -0.75
C GLU A 107 -6.12 6.03 0.67
N ASN A 108 -5.75 7.25 1.07
CA ASN A 108 -5.15 7.56 2.37
C ASN A 108 -3.91 6.72 2.70
N ARG A 109 -3.05 6.53 1.72
CA ARG A 109 -1.77 5.81 1.86
C ARG A 109 -0.64 6.81 2.07
N ASP A 110 0.29 6.45 2.92
CA ASP A 110 1.56 7.16 3.01
C ASP A 110 2.39 6.88 1.76
N ILE A 111 3.19 7.86 1.34
CA ILE A 111 4.11 7.72 0.21
C ILE A 111 5.53 7.94 0.73
N TRP A 112 6.40 7.01 0.40
CA TRP A 112 7.84 7.12 0.61
C TRP A 112 8.52 7.38 -0.73
N GLU A 113 9.38 8.37 -0.77
CA GLU A 113 10.09 8.84 -1.95
C GLU A 113 11.59 8.61 -1.73
N TYR A 114 12.20 7.76 -2.55
CA TYR A 114 13.62 7.42 -2.51
C TYR A 114 14.28 7.96 -3.77
N THR A 115 14.97 9.10 -3.66
CA THR A 115 15.67 9.70 -4.80
C THR A 115 16.93 8.91 -5.08
N LEU A 116 17.08 8.44 -6.32
CA LEU A 116 18.21 7.62 -6.74
C LEU A 116 19.39 8.48 -7.18
N ASP A 117 20.60 8.00 -6.89
CA ASP A 117 21.83 8.61 -7.35
C ASP A 117 22.23 8.00 -8.71
N LEU A 118 21.81 8.66 -9.76
CA LEU A 118 22.07 8.28 -11.15
C LEU A 118 22.88 9.37 -11.86
N THR A 119 23.77 8.95 -12.75
CA THR A 119 24.49 9.85 -13.66
C THR A 119 23.56 10.40 -14.73
N ASN A 120 23.99 11.45 -15.43
CA ASN A 120 23.20 11.99 -16.56
C ASN A 120 23.06 10.96 -17.70
N ASP A 121 24.09 10.16 -17.97
CA ASP A 121 24.05 9.13 -19.01
C ASP A 121 23.07 8.01 -18.66
N GLU A 122 23.05 7.56 -17.40
CA GLU A 122 22.06 6.59 -16.89
C GLU A 122 20.64 7.16 -16.96
N LEU A 123 20.46 8.46 -16.67
CA LEU A 123 19.17 9.13 -16.76
C LEU A 123 18.69 9.24 -18.21
N ASP A 124 19.58 9.60 -19.13
CA ASP A 124 19.25 9.68 -20.56
C ASP A 124 18.91 8.30 -21.13
N LEU A 125 19.66 7.27 -20.75
CA LEU A 125 19.38 5.88 -21.11
C LEU A 125 18.03 5.42 -20.54
N PHE A 126 17.71 5.79 -19.28
CA PHE A 126 16.41 5.49 -18.67
C PHE A 126 15.26 6.08 -19.47
N VAL A 127 15.36 7.35 -19.89
CA VAL A 127 14.28 8.02 -20.63
C VAL A 127 14.10 7.38 -22.01
N ALA A 128 15.17 7.00 -22.69
CA ALA A 128 15.12 6.28 -23.96
C ALA A 128 14.47 4.89 -23.80
N HIS A 129 14.90 4.13 -22.79
CA HIS A 129 14.34 2.81 -22.50
C HIS A 129 12.85 2.89 -22.11
N LEU A 130 12.46 3.92 -21.32
CA LEU A 130 11.07 4.16 -20.98
C LEU A 130 10.19 4.46 -22.19
N TRP A 131 10.73 5.20 -23.17
CA TRP A 131 10.04 5.47 -24.45
C TRP A 131 9.74 4.18 -25.20
N GLU A 132 10.70 3.28 -25.30
CA GLU A 132 10.54 1.98 -25.95
C GLU A 132 9.54 1.09 -25.19
N LEU A 133 9.65 1.02 -23.87
CA LEU A 133 8.75 0.24 -23.02
C LEU A 133 7.30 0.74 -23.07
N GLY A 134 7.08 2.04 -23.30
CA GLY A 134 5.74 2.63 -23.45
C GLY A 134 4.98 2.12 -24.67
N GLN A 135 5.67 1.51 -25.65
CA GLN A 135 5.10 0.92 -26.86
C GLN A 135 4.84 -0.60 -26.74
N THR A 136 5.17 -1.21 -25.60
CA THR A 136 5.14 -2.67 -25.42
C THR A 136 4.13 -3.10 -24.36
N LEU A 137 3.60 -4.31 -24.54
CA LEU A 137 2.75 -4.97 -23.56
C LEU A 137 3.34 -6.34 -23.22
N THR A 138 3.34 -6.68 -21.95
CA THR A 138 3.79 -7.99 -21.44
C THR A 138 2.72 -8.61 -20.55
N PRO A 139 2.68 -9.94 -20.35
CA PRO A 139 1.77 -10.53 -19.36
C PRO A 139 2.04 -10.00 -17.96
N TYR A 140 1.00 -9.62 -17.25
CA TYR A 140 1.09 -9.12 -15.87
C TYR A 140 0.77 -10.25 -14.88
N TYR A 141 1.71 -10.59 -14.00
CA TYR A 141 1.54 -11.59 -12.96
C TYR A 141 1.60 -10.94 -11.58
N PHE A 142 0.57 -11.14 -10.74
CA PHE A 142 0.49 -10.47 -9.44
C PHE A 142 1.67 -10.75 -8.50
N PHE A 143 2.24 -11.94 -8.56
CA PHE A 143 3.30 -12.36 -7.63
C PHE A 143 4.70 -12.33 -8.22
N THR A 144 4.87 -12.31 -9.51
CA THR A 144 6.19 -12.38 -10.15
C THR A 144 6.48 -11.14 -11.00
N GLN A 145 5.87 -11.04 -12.17
CA GLN A 145 6.08 -9.92 -13.12
C GLN A 145 5.03 -8.82 -12.88
N ASN A 146 5.07 -8.24 -11.69
CA ASN A 146 4.18 -7.15 -11.28
C ASN A 146 4.85 -5.77 -11.43
N CYS A 147 4.19 -4.72 -10.92
CA CYS A 147 4.71 -3.35 -10.97
C CYS A 147 6.13 -3.25 -10.43
N SER A 148 6.41 -3.87 -9.29
CA SER A 148 7.71 -3.77 -8.63
C SER A 148 8.81 -4.49 -9.39
N TYR A 149 8.54 -5.70 -9.91
CA TYR A 149 9.50 -6.46 -10.70
C TYR A 149 9.93 -5.72 -11.95
N MET A 150 8.96 -5.19 -12.72
CA MET A 150 9.25 -4.46 -13.95
C MET A 150 10.05 -3.18 -13.71
N LEU A 151 9.88 -2.54 -12.55
CA LEU A 151 10.72 -1.40 -12.17
C LEU A 151 12.15 -1.84 -11.83
N MET A 152 12.35 -3.02 -11.23
CA MET A 152 13.70 -3.56 -10.99
C MET A 152 14.40 -3.87 -12.32
N GLU A 153 13.71 -4.54 -13.25
CA GLU A 153 14.22 -4.80 -14.61
C GLU A 153 14.60 -3.49 -15.34
N THR A 154 13.76 -2.45 -15.19
CA THR A 154 14.03 -1.15 -15.83
C THR A 154 15.27 -0.48 -15.23
N LEU A 155 15.53 -0.62 -13.92
CA LEU A 155 16.73 -0.10 -13.28
C LEU A 155 17.95 -0.92 -13.66
N ASP A 156 17.84 -2.25 -13.72
CA ASP A 156 18.93 -3.13 -14.14
C ASP A 156 19.32 -2.91 -15.62
N ALA A 157 18.37 -2.52 -16.48
CA ALA A 157 18.66 -2.21 -17.89
C ALA A 157 19.57 -0.99 -18.06
N ILE A 158 19.48 0.00 -17.15
CA ILE A 158 20.32 1.22 -17.21
C ILE A 158 21.58 1.11 -16.35
N LYS A 159 21.58 0.24 -15.36
CA LYS A 159 22.66 0.03 -14.41
C LYS A 159 22.79 -1.46 -14.05
N PRO A 160 23.32 -2.29 -14.98
CA PRO A 160 23.32 -3.76 -14.85
C PRO A 160 24.01 -4.31 -13.61
N GLU A 161 25.00 -3.57 -13.07
CA GLU A 161 25.69 -3.94 -11.84
C GLU A 161 24.79 -3.96 -10.60
N LEU A 162 23.60 -3.35 -10.64
CA LEU A 162 22.63 -3.42 -9.56
C LEU A 162 22.07 -4.83 -9.41
N ASN A 163 21.75 -5.50 -10.51
CA ASN A 163 21.24 -6.87 -10.55
C ASN A 163 20.09 -7.09 -9.55
N LEU A 164 19.14 -6.15 -9.51
CA LEU A 164 18.03 -6.10 -8.55
C LEU A 164 16.98 -7.18 -8.82
N ALA A 165 16.58 -7.34 -10.08
CA ALA A 165 15.52 -8.27 -10.47
C ALA A 165 15.87 -9.72 -10.16
N SER A 166 17.17 -10.09 -10.22
CA SER A 166 17.66 -11.44 -9.92
C SER A 166 17.41 -11.89 -8.47
N GLU A 167 17.17 -10.97 -7.55
CA GLU A 167 16.84 -11.27 -6.16
C GLU A 167 15.41 -11.85 -6.02
N PHE A 168 14.54 -11.66 -7.04
CA PHE A 168 13.11 -11.99 -6.99
C PHE A 168 12.73 -13.18 -7.89
N LYS A 169 13.28 -14.36 -7.61
CA LYS A 169 13.07 -15.56 -8.45
C LYS A 169 11.71 -16.25 -8.25
N VAL A 170 11.11 -16.10 -7.08
CA VAL A 170 9.87 -16.82 -6.71
C VAL A 170 8.68 -15.87 -6.65
N GLN A 171 8.89 -14.71 -6.01
CA GLN A 171 7.87 -13.70 -5.85
C GLN A 171 8.51 -12.32 -5.72
N THR A 172 7.76 -11.30 -6.08
CA THR A 172 8.17 -9.90 -5.95
C THR A 172 7.14 -9.15 -5.12
N ILE A 173 7.50 -8.82 -3.88
CA ILE A 173 6.66 -8.02 -2.99
C ILE A 173 7.16 -6.56 -3.05
N PRO A 174 6.28 -5.57 -3.25
CA PRO A 174 6.67 -4.15 -3.36
C PRO A 174 7.60 -3.66 -2.24
N LEU A 175 7.32 -4.05 -1.00
CA LEU A 175 8.16 -3.70 0.14
C LEU A 175 9.58 -4.30 0.05
N ASP A 176 9.71 -5.52 -0.43
CA ASP A 176 11.02 -6.17 -0.54
C ASP A 176 11.88 -5.52 -1.63
N THR A 177 11.26 -4.94 -2.68
CA THR A 177 12.00 -4.23 -3.73
C THR A 177 12.65 -2.94 -3.23
N ILE A 178 11.97 -2.17 -2.36
CA ILE A 178 12.63 -0.99 -1.75
C ILE A 178 13.75 -1.38 -0.80
N LYS A 179 13.66 -2.53 -0.12
CA LYS A 179 14.76 -3.05 0.68
C LYS A 179 15.95 -3.46 -0.20
N ALA A 180 15.69 -4.08 -1.36
CA ALA A 180 16.72 -4.44 -2.32
C ALA A 180 17.48 -3.18 -2.81
N ILE A 181 16.75 -2.13 -3.19
CA ILE A 181 17.33 -0.84 -3.56
C ILE A 181 18.15 -0.25 -2.41
N ASN A 182 17.62 -0.28 -1.18
CA ASN A 182 18.30 0.27 0.00
C ASN A 182 19.56 -0.49 0.39
N ARG A 183 19.68 -1.77 0.02
CA ARG A 183 20.92 -2.57 0.23
C ARG A 183 22.05 -2.19 -0.73
N LYS A 184 21.75 -1.52 -1.85
CA LYS A 184 22.76 -1.05 -2.79
C LYS A 184 23.37 0.25 -2.25
N GLU A 185 24.59 0.17 -1.75
CA GLU A 185 25.28 1.31 -1.15
C GLU A 185 25.40 2.48 -2.14
N GLY A 186 25.06 3.68 -1.69
CA GLY A 186 25.11 4.90 -2.49
C GLY A 186 23.98 5.08 -3.52
N LEU A 187 23.10 4.08 -3.72
CA LEU A 187 22.03 4.20 -4.71
C LEU A 187 20.91 5.16 -4.27
N ILE A 188 20.61 5.25 -2.98
CA ILE A 188 19.63 6.20 -2.45
C ILE A 188 20.36 7.43 -1.94
N LYS A 189 20.11 8.58 -2.59
CA LYS A 189 20.66 9.89 -2.24
C LYS A 189 19.85 10.59 -1.15
N GLU A 190 18.52 10.50 -1.21
CA GLU A 190 17.61 11.17 -0.30
C GLU A 190 16.35 10.33 -0.10
N THR A 191 15.78 10.40 1.11
CA THR A 191 14.49 9.76 1.44
C THR A 191 13.54 10.80 2.00
N ASN A 192 12.37 10.92 1.37
CA ASN A 192 11.30 11.81 1.78
C ASN A 192 10.05 11.03 2.18
N TYR A 193 9.38 11.51 3.22
CA TYR A 193 8.13 10.95 3.72
C TYR A 193 6.96 11.89 3.49
N ARG A 194 5.93 11.38 2.84
CA ARG A 194 4.68 12.10 2.59
C ARG A 194 3.53 11.39 3.29
N PRO A 195 3.14 11.84 4.49
CA PRO A 195 2.02 11.26 5.23
C PRO A 195 0.68 11.44 4.50
N SER A 196 -0.20 10.46 4.63
CA SER A 196 -1.56 10.49 4.10
C SER A 196 -2.39 11.64 4.70
N ARG A 197 -3.44 12.02 3.99
CA ARG A 197 -4.34 13.10 4.47
C ARG A 197 -4.93 12.76 5.83
N GLN A 198 -5.42 11.53 6.01
CA GLN A 198 -5.99 11.10 7.29
C GLN A 198 -4.96 11.16 8.42
N ARG A 199 -3.72 10.74 8.16
CA ARG A 199 -2.64 10.79 9.15
C ARG A 199 -2.29 12.22 9.56
N LYS A 200 -2.24 13.15 8.58
CA LYS A 200 -2.05 14.60 8.87
C LYS A 200 -3.15 15.16 9.74
N ILE A 201 -4.42 14.88 9.41
CA ILE A 201 -5.56 15.33 10.20
C ILE A 201 -5.50 14.75 11.62
N SER A 202 -5.27 13.43 11.76
CA SER A 202 -5.13 12.76 13.06
C SER A 202 -4.01 13.35 13.91
N HIS A 203 -2.87 13.68 13.27
CA HIS A 203 -1.73 14.30 13.96
C HIS A 203 -2.09 15.69 14.50
N ARG A 204 -2.77 16.53 13.72
CA ARG A 204 -3.25 17.85 14.15
C ARG A 204 -4.28 17.74 15.27
N ILE A 205 -5.23 16.81 15.18
CA ILE A 205 -6.23 16.57 16.23
C ILE A 205 -5.54 16.22 17.57
N LYS A 206 -4.49 15.39 17.53
CA LYS A 206 -3.74 15.00 18.74
C LYS A 206 -3.00 16.16 19.40
N GLN A 207 -2.71 17.24 18.68
CA GLN A 207 -2.07 18.44 19.22
C GLN A 207 -3.09 19.41 19.82
N MET A 208 -4.39 19.22 19.57
CA MET A 208 -5.45 20.09 20.09
C MET A 208 -5.62 19.92 21.60
N ASN A 209 -5.79 21.03 22.31
CA ASN A 209 -6.27 21.01 23.68
C ASN A 209 -7.77 20.68 23.73
N LYS A 210 -8.32 20.48 24.94
CA LYS A 210 -9.74 20.09 25.12
C LYS A 210 -10.74 21.08 24.50
N ASN A 211 -10.47 22.38 24.55
CA ASN A 211 -11.36 23.42 24.01
C ASN A 211 -11.30 23.44 22.48
N GLN A 212 -10.10 23.35 21.91
CA GLN A 212 -9.91 23.22 20.46
C GLN A 212 -10.62 21.96 19.93
N TYR A 213 -10.40 20.80 20.58
CA TYR A 213 -11.03 19.55 20.17
C TYR A 213 -12.55 19.61 20.23
N LYS A 214 -13.13 20.17 21.31
CA LYS A 214 -14.59 20.36 21.43
C LYS A 214 -15.11 21.26 20.30
N SER A 215 -14.45 22.38 20.05
CA SER A 215 -14.84 23.31 18.97
C SER A 215 -14.73 22.67 17.59
N PHE A 216 -13.68 21.85 17.37
CA PHE A 216 -13.51 21.07 16.14
C PHE A 216 -14.67 20.09 15.95
N ILE A 217 -15.04 19.32 16.97
CA ILE A 217 -16.14 18.35 16.90
C ILE A 217 -17.48 19.04 16.63
N ASN A 218 -17.80 20.13 17.33
CA ASN A 218 -19.03 20.89 17.10
C ASN A 218 -19.10 21.42 15.66
N LEU A 219 -17.97 21.91 15.16
CA LEU A 219 -17.89 22.43 13.79
C LEU A 219 -18.11 21.37 12.72
N ILE A 220 -17.48 20.20 12.84
CA ILE A 220 -17.58 19.16 11.80
C ILE A 220 -18.91 18.38 11.85
N LYS A 221 -19.56 18.26 13.03
CA LYS A 221 -20.83 17.52 13.21
C LYS A 221 -22.05 18.40 13.06
N GLU A 222 -22.04 19.58 13.65
CA GLU A 222 -23.22 20.44 13.85
C GLU A 222 -23.17 21.73 13.04
N ASP A 223 -22.09 21.98 12.28
CA ASP A 223 -21.82 23.25 11.59
C ASP A 223 -21.84 24.46 12.57
N ASP A 224 -21.57 24.20 13.88
CA ASP A 224 -21.60 25.21 14.92
C ASP A 224 -20.25 25.92 15.07
N PHE A 225 -20.25 27.23 14.78
CA PHE A 225 -19.10 28.12 14.90
C PHE A 225 -19.05 28.88 16.22
N SER A 226 -20.07 28.81 17.09
CA SER A 226 -20.17 29.60 18.31
C SER A 226 -19.06 29.26 19.32
N SER A 227 -18.70 28.01 19.39
CA SER A 227 -17.64 27.50 20.29
C SER A 227 -16.24 28.05 19.96
N LEU A 228 -16.03 28.59 18.74
CA LEU A 228 -14.78 29.23 18.35
C LEU A 228 -14.54 30.57 19.10
N ASP A 229 -15.61 31.24 19.55
CA ASP A 229 -15.49 32.55 20.20
C ASP A 229 -14.68 32.49 21.52
N ASN A 230 -14.63 31.33 22.14
CA ASN A 230 -13.87 31.05 23.37
C ASN A 230 -12.39 30.73 23.13
N LEU A 231 -11.94 30.66 21.86
CA LEU A 231 -10.57 30.36 21.48
C LEU A 231 -9.79 31.61 21.12
N ASN A 232 -8.49 31.60 21.36
CA ASN A 232 -7.61 32.66 20.84
C ASN A 232 -7.40 32.51 19.31
N ASN A 233 -6.72 33.43 18.67
CA ASN A 233 -6.58 33.45 17.21
C ASN A 233 -5.75 32.29 16.67
N GLU A 234 -4.71 31.83 17.36
CA GLU A 234 -3.92 30.67 16.99
C GLU A 234 -4.78 29.38 17.04
N GLU A 235 -5.48 29.21 18.16
CA GLU A 235 -6.39 28.09 18.35
C GLU A 235 -7.53 28.06 17.33
N LYS A 236 -8.10 29.23 16.99
CA LYS A 236 -9.09 29.38 15.90
C LYS A 236 -8.52 28.95 14.56
N ALA A 237 -7.28 29.38 14.26
CA ALA A 237 -6.61 29.02 13.02
C ALA A 237 -6.42 27.50 12.90
N ASP A 238 -5.95 26.87 13.98
CA ASP A 238 -5.73 25.42 14.06
C ASP A 238 -7.03 24.63 13.82
N VAL A 239 -8.08 24.97 14.54
CA VAL A 239 -9.39 24.31 14.42
C VAL A 239 -9.97 24.46 13.02
N LEU A 240 -9.98 25.69 12.48
CA LEU A 240 -10.57 25.96 11.16
C LEU A 240 -9.78 25.29 10.03
N GLU A 241 -8.45 25.31 10.10
CA GLU A 241 -7.60 24.64 9.11
C GLU A 241 -7.79 23.11 9.13
N THR A 242 -7.85 22.53 10.33
CA THR A 242 -8.08 21.08 10.47
C THR A 242 -9.48 20.68 10.02
N ALA A 243 -10.50 21.49 10.35
CA ALA A 243 -11.88 21.27 9.92
C ALA A 243 -12.01 21.37 8.38
N TYR A 244 -11.34 22.34 7.75
CA TYR A 244 -11.31 22.45 6.30
C TYR A 244 -10.72 21.20 5.64
N GLN A 245 -9.57 20.71 6.12
CA GLN A 245 -8.94 19.50 5.61
C GLN A 245 -9.80 18.25 5.85
N TYR A 246 -10.50 18.19 6.99
CA TYR A 246 -11.43 17.10 7.27
C TYR A 246 -12.64 17.10 6.33
N ILE A 247 -13.23 18.25 6.03
CA ILE A 247 -14.35 18.34 5.08
C ILE A 247 -13.90 17.99 3.66
N GLN A 248 -12.68 18.36 3.26
CA GLN A 248 -12.09 17.89 2.01
C GLN A 248 -11.92 16.35 2.00
N TYR A 249 -11.42 15.78 3.12
CA TYR A 249 -11.33 14.34 3.26
C TYR A 249 -12.68 13.64 3.11
N GLN A 250 -13.73 14.15 3.77
CA GLN A 250 -15.08 13.62 3.68
C GLN A 250 -15.62 13.61 2.24
N TYR A 251 -15.38 14.68 1.50
CA TYR A 251 -15.80 14.79 0.11
C TYR A 251 -15.04 13.81 -0.79
N VAL A 252 -13.72 13.77 -0.67
CA VAL A 252 -12.86 12.87 -1.45
C VAL A 252 -13.18 11.41 -1.14
N ALA A 253 -13.46 11.07 0.12
CA ALA A 253 -13.91 9.74 0.54
C ALA A 253 -15.38 9.43 0.17
N LYS A 254 -16.04 10.31 -0.60
CA LYS A 254 -17.46 10.18 -1.02
C LYS A 254 -18.45 10.03 0.16
N LYS A 255 -18.10 10.58 1.33
CA LYS A 255 -18.93 10.57 2.54
C LYS A 255 -19.91 11.75 2.59
N ILE A 256 -19.67 12.79 1.82
CA ILE A 256 -20.54 13.95 1.65
C ILE A 256 -20.64 14.33 0.17
N GLU A 257 -21.77 14.90 -0.22
CA GLU A 257 -22.03 15.36 -1.58
C GLU A 257 -21.32 16.69 -1.89
N LEU A 258 -21.08 16.96 -3.19
CA LEU A 258 -20.43 18.20 -3.64
C LEU A 258 -21.10 19.47 -3.12
N LYS A 259 -22.43 19.47 -3.02
CA LYS A 259 -23.22 20.60 -2.52
C LYS A 259 -22.86 20.92 -1.05
N ASP A 260 -22.83 19.89 -0.21
CA ASP A 260 -22.51 20.02 1.21
C ASP A 260 -21.03 20.39 1.41
N TYR A 261 -20.15 19.76 0.65
CA TYR A 261 -18.73 20.12 0.63
C TYR A 261 -18.53 21.63 0.34
N ARG A 262 -19.14 22.13 -0.73
CA ARG A 262 -19.04 23.56 -1.10
C ARG A 262 -19.57 24.47 0.00
N LYS A 263 -20.77 24.15 0.56
CA LYS A 263 -21.38 24.93 1.64
C LYS A 263 -20.49 25.00 2.87
N LYS A 264 -20.04 23.83 3.37
CA LYS A 264 -19.21 23.72 4.59
C LYS A 264 -17.82 24.35 4.38
N SER A 265 -17.16 24.03 3.28
CA SER A 265 -15.83 24.59 2.96
C SER A 265 -15.85 26.11 2.87
N PHE A 266 -16.85 26.68 2.19
CA PHE A 266 -16.99 28.12 2.07
C PHE A 266 -17.25 28.80 3.42
N ALA A 267 -18.09 28.21 4.27
CA ALA A 267 -18.36 28.72 5.61
C ALA A 267 -17.08 28.72 6.48
N ILE A 268 -16.31 27.64 6.45
CA ILE A 268 -15.04 27.52 7.17
C ILE A 268 -14.02 28.55 6.65
N LEU A 269 -13.79 28.62 5.34
CA LEU A 269 -12.84 29.54 4.73
C LEU A 269 -13.19 31.00 5.01
N ARG A 270 -14.47 31.37 5.00
CA ARG A 270 -14.94 32.71 5.32
C ARG A 270 -14.64 33.10 6.78
N LYS A 271 -14.72 32.18 7.73
CA LYS A 271 -14.31 32.37 9.11
C LYS A 271 -12.78 32.41 9.22
N ARG A 272 -12.07 31.51 8.53
CA ARG A 272 -10.61 31.43 8.51
C ARG A 272 -9.96 32.73 8.02
N ASN A 273 -10.51 33.34 6.97
CA ASN A 273 -10.01 34.61 6.42
C ASN A 273 -10.10 35.80 7.40
N LYS A 274 -10.96 35.69 8.44
CA LYS A 274 -11.05 36.70 9.50
C LYS A 274 -9.99 36.52 10.61
N VAL A 275 -9.31 35.36 10.62
CA VAL A 275 -8.27 35.03 11.58
C VAL A 275 -6.91 35.30 10.93
N ASN A 276 -6.32 36.44 11.24
CA ASN A 276 -5.04 36.90 10.65
C ASN A 276 -3.82 36.27 11.35
N THR A 277 -3.87 34.96 11.61
CA THR A 277 -2.82 34.19 12.30
C THR A 277 -2.62 32.87 11.57
N PRO A 278 -1.37 32.43 11.28
CA PRO A 278 -1.11 31.12 10.72
C PRO A 278 -1.46 30.04 11.75
N PRO A 279 -1.82 28.82 11.30
CA PRO A 279 -1.98 27.67 12.19
C PRO A 279 -0.63 27.26 12.78
N LYS A 280 -0.63 26.78 14.02
CA LYS A 280 0.58 26.40 14.77
C LYS A 280 0.60 24.89 15.02
N PHE A 281 0.79 24.12 13.97
CA PHE A 281 0.98 22.68 14.08
C PHE A 281 2.43 22.32 13.86
N ASP A 282 2.91 21.35 14.64
CA ASP A 282 4.11 20.63 14.27
C ASP A 282 3.82 19.74 13.05
N GLU A 283 4.66 19.85 12.04
CA GLU A 283 4.54 18.99 10.87
C GLU A 283 4.84 17.54 11.23
N LEU A 284 4.07 16.62 10.68
CA LEU A 284 4.35 15.18 10.77
C LEU A 284 5.50 14.84 9.82
N LYS A 285 6.74 14.97 10.30
CA LYS A 285 7.96 14.76 9.50
C LYS A 285 8.44 13.33 9.48
N ASN A 286 8.05 12.53 10.46
CA ASN A 286 8.65 11.22 10.69
C ASN A 286 7.60 10.10 10.65
N GLY A 287 7.61 9.31 9.59
CA GLY A 287 7.06 7.96 9.57
C GLY A 287 8.15 6.94 9.93
N VAL A 288 7.76 5.71 10.21
CA VAL A 288 8.74 4.61 10.30
C VAL A 288 9.02 4.12 8.88
N ASN A 289 10.26 4.32 8.43
CA ASN A 289 10.65 3.95 7.07
C ASN A 289 10.42 2.44 6.83
N PRO A 290 9.67 2.04 5.79
CA PRO A 290 9.37 0.64 5.47
C PRO A 290 10.60 -0.23 5.24
N VAL A 291 11.73 0.31 4.83
CA VAL A 291 12.99 -0.44 4.68
C VAL A 291 13.48 -1.05 6.01
N LEU A 292 13.00 -0.55 7.15
CA LEU A 292 13.32 -1.07 8.49
C LEU A 292 12.41 -2.22 8.93
N SER A 293 11.46 -2.63 8.09
CA SER A 293 10.53 -3.73 8.39
C SER A 293 11.25 -5.09 8.32
N HIS A 294 10.65 -6.13 8.92
CA HIS A 294 11.10 -7.51 8.71
C HIS A 294 10.84 -7.97 7.27
N ASP A 295 11.47 -9.05 6.85
CA ASP A 295 11.25 -9.62 5.51
C ASP A 295 9.85 -10.22 5.37
N SER A 296 9.31 -10.20 4.15
CA SER A 296 7.93 -10.65 3.87
C SER A 296 7.77 -12.17 4.06
N ALA A 297 8.79 -12.95 3.73
CA ALA A 297 8.77 -14.40 3.87
C ALA A 297 9.25 -14.84 5.26
N LEU A 298 8.62 -15.87 5.81
CA LEU A 298 8.99 -16.46 7.09
C LEU A 298 9.04 -17.99 7.00
N ILE A 299 10.11 -18.57 7.52
CA ILE A 299 10.21 -20.00 7.81
C ILE A 299 10.37 -20.14 9.32
N SER A 300 9.54 -20.98 9.95
CA SER A 300 9.67 -21.25 11.37
C SER A 300 9.71 -22.76 11.66
N LEU A 301 10.46 -23.14 12.68
CA LEU A 301 10.55 -24.48 13.19
C LEU A 301 9.97 -24.51 14.61
N GLY A 302 9.29 -25.59 14.96
CA GLY A 302 8.68 -25.74 16.26
C GLY A 302 8.62 -27.20 16.71
N ILE A 303 8.53 -27.40 18.02
CA ILE A 303 8.26 -28.69 18.65
C ILE A 303 7.07 -28.52 19.57
N GLY A 304 6.18 -29.48 19.60
CA GLY A 304 5.01 -29.43 20.48
C GLY A 304 4.44 -30.80 20.77
N THR A 305 3.35 -30.80 21.52
CA THR A 305 2.62 -32.03 21.81
C THR A 305 1.13 -31.85 21.53
N LYS A 306 0.48 -32.90 20.99
CA LYS A 306 -0.95 -32.94 20.71
C LYS A 306 -1.50 -34.33 21.08
N ASN A 307 -2.43 -34.40 22.04
CA ASN A 307 -3.01 -35.65 22.51
C ASN A 307 -1.98 -36.68 22.99
N GLY A 308 -0.88 -36.23 23.64
CA GLY A 308 0.20 -37.09 24.09
C GLY A 308 1.19 -37.53 23.03
N ASP A 309 1.01 -37.14 21.78
CA ASP A 309 1.96 -37.37 20.69
C ASP A 309 2.84 -36.12 20.52
N ILE A 310 4.15 -36.31 20.46
CA ILE A 310 5.12 -35.25 20.19
C ILE A 310 5.14 -34.98 18.69
N PHE A 311 5.21 -33.72 18.29
CA PHE A 311 5.37 -33.34 16.90
C PHE A 311 6.47 -32.31 16.69
N GLU A 312 7.11 -32.41 15.55
CA GLU A 312 7.95 -31.41 14.96
C GLU A 312 7.15 -30.61 13.91
N GLN A 313 7.36 -29.33 13.82
CA GLN A 313 6.61 -28.43 12.94
C GLN A 313 7.54 -27.59 12.07
N ILE A 314 7.19 -27.49 10.80
CA ILE A 314 7.72 -26.48 9.87
C ILE A 314 6.55 -25.62 9.42
N SER A 315 6.69 -24.30 9.56
CA SER A 315 5.73 -23.34 9.02
C SER A 315 6.40 -22.49 7.95
N LEU A 316 5.69 -22.27 6.85
CA LEU A 316 6.14 -21.47 5.71
C LEU A 316 5.10 -20.39 5.44
N ARG A 317 5.51 -19.12 5.48
CA ARG A 317 4.68 -17.97 5.09
C ARG A 317 5.42 -17.19 4.02
N PRO A 318 5.01 -17.29 2.74
CA PRO A 318 5.65 -16.55 1.64
C PRO A 318 5.47 -15.04 1.75
N ALA A 319 4.29 -14.56 2.23
CA ALA A 319 3.94 -13.15 2.43
C ALA A 319 2.84 -13.02 3.48
N TYR A 320 2.79 -12.03 4.29
CA TYR A 320 3.50 -10.77 4.24
C TYR A 320 3.84 -10.33 5.67
N HIS A 321 2.81 -10.09 6.53
CA HIS A 321 2.92 -9.57 7.89
C HIS A 321 1.75 -10.05 8.75
N SER A 322 2.03 -10.48 9.98
CA SER A 322 1.03 -10.88 10.97
C SER A 322 1.00 -9.91 12.15
N LEU A 323 -0.14 -9.80 12.83
CA LEU A 323 -0.31 -8.96 14.03
C LEU A 323 0.65 -9.31 15.17
N ILE A 324 1.21 -10.52 15.16
CA ILE A 324 2.20 -10.95 16.18
C ILE A 324 3.65 -10.66 15.77
N ASP A 325 3.89 -10.23 14.55
CA ASP A 325 5.22 -9.85 14.06
C ASP A 325 5.60 -8.45 14.55
N ASN A 326 6.86 -8.07 14.34
CA ASN A 326 7.31 -6.72 14.63
C ASN A 326 6.66 -5.73 13.65
N ASN A 327 5.83 -4.83 14.15
CA ASN A 327 5.08 -3.84 13.35
C ASN A 327 5.94 -2.69 12.77
N LYS A 328 7.26 -2.68 13.03
CA LYS A 328 8.13 -1.62 12.55
C LYS A 328 8.13 -1.58 11.02
N GLY A 329 7.74 -0.44 10.44
CA GLY A 329 7.70 -0.25 8.99
C GLY A 329 6.47 -0.82 8.28
N PHE A 330 5.54 -1.43 9.00
CA PHE A 330 4.24 -1.89 8.49
C PHE A 330 3.10 -0.98 8.92
N LEU A 331 1.97 -1.10 8.23
CA LEU A 331 0.73 -0.42 8.60
C LEU A 331 0.22 -0.98 9.93
N THR A 332 0.16 -0.14 10.96
CA THR A 332 -0.26 -0.56 12.30
C THR A 332 -1.67 -1.12 12.29
N GLY A 333 -1.84 -2.32 12.88
CA GLY A 333 -3.13 -3.01 12.94
C GLY A 333 -3.53 -3.73 11.65
N ALA A 334 -2.66 -3.77 10.65
CA ALA A 334 -2.87 -4.57 9.44
C ALA A 334 -2.24 -5.96 9.60
N GLU A 335 -2.93 -6.98 9.11
CA GLU A 335 -2.43 -8.34 8.93
C GLU A 335 -2.73 -8.79 7.51
N ILE A 336 -1.73 -9.32 6.84
CA ILE A 336 -1.85 -9.86 5.50
C ILE A 336 -1.00 -11.14 5.46
N ASN A 337 -1.61 -12.29 5.60
CA ASN A 337 -0.96 -13.58 5.44
C ASN A 337 -1.47 -14.25 4.17
N PHE A 338 -0.56 -14.62 3.30
CA PHE A 338 -0.85 -15.30 2.05
C PHE A 338 -0.06 -16.62 1.97
N LEU A 339 -0.78 -17.72 1.70
CA LEU A 339 -0.25 -19.08 1.60
C LEU A 339 0.57 -19.52 2.83
N ASP A 340 0.13 -19.16 4.05
CA ASP A 340 0.76 -19.66 5.28
C ASP A 340 0.43 -21.14 5.48
N MET A 341 1.46 -21.99 5.46
CA MET A 341 1.35 -23.45 5.53
C MET A 341 2.03 -23.99 6.78
N VAL A 342 1.40 -24.95 7.44
CA VAL A 342 1.93 -25.61 8.62
C VAL A 342 1.98 -27.11 8.41
N PHE A 343 3.18 -27.65 8.41
CA PHE A 343 3.46 -29.09 8.31
C PHE A 343 3.91 -29.63 9.67
N ARG A 344 3.42 -30.81 10.02
CA ARG A 344 3.81 -31.53 11.25
C ARG A 344 4.21 -32.95 10.95
N HIS A 345 5.24 -33.40 11.65
CA HIS A 345 5.59 -34.80 11.81
C HIS A 345 5.30 -35.21 13.24
N TYR A 346 4.53 -36.28 13.43
CA TYR A 346 4.17 -36.83 14.75
C TYR A 346 5.02 -38.05 15.03
N ASP A 347 5.79 -38.02 16.15
CA ASP A 347 6.82 -39.03 16.42
C ASP A 347 6.22 -40.40 16.80
N ASN A 348 5.24 -40.49 17.70
CA ASN A 348 4.64 -41.75 18.11
C ASN A 348 3.83 -42.39 16.98
N SER A 349 3.03 -41.63 16.25
CA SER A 349 2.17 -42.11 15.18
C SER A 349 2.88 -42.22 13.81
N LYS A 350 4.13 -41.70 13.70
CA LYS A 350 4.95 -41.65 12.48
C LYS A 350 4.18 -41.02 11.27
N LYS A 351 3.37 -40.00 11.52
CA LYS A 351 2.53 -39.36 10.50
C LYS A 351 3.05 -37.99 10.10
N TYR A 352 3.12 -37.75 8.79
CA TYR A 352 3.31 -36.43 8.22
C TYR A 352 1.94 -35.81 7.89
N VAL A 353 1.72 -34.60 8.33
CA VAL A 353 0.41 -33.96 8.26
C VAL A 353 0.56 -32.51 7.81
N LEU A 354 -0.20 -32.13 6.78
CA LEU A 354 -0.49 -30.74 6.49
C LEU A 354 -1.60 -30.30 7.46
N GLU A 355 -1.22 -29.58 8.52
CA GLU A 355 -2.12 -29.21 9.61
C GLU A 355 -3.00 -28.03 9.22
N LYS A 356 -2.45 -27.06 8.47
CA LYS A 356 -3.12 -25.82 8.10
C LYS A 356 -2.57 -25.28 6.79
N VAL A 357 -3.44 -24.73 5.98
CA VAL A 357 -3.11 -23.83 4.87
C VAL A 357 -4.00 -22.60 4.98
N ASN A 358 -3.43 -21.46 5.30
CA ASN A 358 -4.09 -20.16 5.11
C ASN A 358 -3.85 -19.72 3.68
N ILE A 359 -4.91 -19.69 2.89
CA ILE A 359 -4.84 -19.17 1.51
C ILE A 359 -4.71 -17.65 1.57
N LEU A 360 -5.54 -17.02 2.40
CA LEU A 360 -5.54 -15.58 2.62
C LEU A 360 -6.09 -15.27 4.03
N GLU A 361 -5.35 -14.49 4.79
CA GLU A 361 -5.82 -13.93 6.05
C GLU A 361 -5.55 -12.43 6.02
N LEU A 362 -6.62 -11.64 6.10
CA LEU A 362 -6.59 -10.18 6.10
C LEU A 362 -7.22 -9.68 7.39
N ALA A 363 -6.54 -8.80 8.11
CA ALA A 363 -7.14 -8.05 9.19
C ALA A 363 -6.75 -6.58 9.10
N SER A 364 -7.72 -5.72 9.31
CA SER A 364 -7.52 -4.27 9.44
C SER A 364 -8.14 -3.84 10.76
N LEU A 365 -7.31 -3.64 11.76
CA LEU A 365 -7.72 -3.19 13.08
C LEU A 365 -7.46 -1.69 13.19
N SER A 366 -8.52 -0.93 13.33
CA SER A 366 -8.45 0.51 13.50
C SER A 366 -9.01 0.90 14.87
N PRO A 367 -8.36 1.79 15.62
CA PRO A 367 -8.94 2.34 16.83
C PRO A 367 -10.28 2.99 16.53
N ILE A 368 -11.24 2.83 17.44
CA ILE A 368 -12.50 3.56 17.37
C ILE A 368 -12.19 5.01 17.69
N ASP A 369 -12.48 5.88 16.75
CA ASP A 369 -12.42 7.32 16.96
C ASP A 369 -13.70 8.01 16.51
N GLU A 370 -13.97 9.14 17.14
CA GLU A 370 -15.19 9.90 16.93
C GLU A 370 -15.23 10.64 15.59
N VAL A 371 -14.04 10.83 14.99
CA VAL A 371 -13.84 11.64 13.78
C VAL A 371 -13.95 10.76 12.51
N PHE A 372 -13.13 9.73 12.40
CA PHE A 372 -13.04 8.92 11.17
C PHE A 372 -14.02 7.76 11.17
N LYS A 373 -14.41 7.26 12.35
CA LYS A 373 -15.32 6.11 12.53
C LYS A 373 -14.88 4.92 11.69
N SER A 374 -13.58 4.61 11.78
CA SER A 374 -12.97 3.52 11.05
C SER A 374 -13.60 2.19 11.45
N VAL A 375 -13.76 1.29 10.50
CA VAL A 375 -14.30 -0.05 10.71
C VAL A 375 -13.16 -1.04 10.75
N SER A 376 -13.14 -1.90 11.78
CA SER A 376 -12.24 -3.04 11.83
C SER A 376 -12.90 -4.26 11.17
N TYR A 377 -12.12 -5.03 10.42
CA TYR A 377 -12.58 -6.27 9.81
C TYR A 377 -11.50 -7.32 9.76
N LYS A 378 -11.91 -8.58 9.69
CA LYS A 378 -11.03 -9.73 9.44
C LYS A 378 -11.68 -10.65 8.42
N ILE A 379 -10.88 -11.10 7.44
CA ILE A 379 -11.23 -12.09 6.43
C ILE A 379 -10.23 -13.22 6.55
N ASP A 380 -10.69 -14.47 6.65
CA ASP A 380 -9.87 -15.64 6.85
C ASP A 380 -10.34 -16.76 5.92
N LEU A 381 -9.53 -17.08 4.93
CA LEU A 381 -9.76 -18.17 3.98
C LEU A 381 -8.71 -19.25 4.18
N LYS A 382 -9.09 -20.32 4.85
CA LYS A 382 -8.16 -21.38 5.23
C LYS A 382 -8.72 -22.79 5.09
N LEU A 383 -7.80 -23.73 4.93
CA LEU A 383 -7.99 -25.16 5.05
C LEU A 383 -7.30 -25.60 6.35
N GLN A 384 -8.05 -26.15 7.28
CA GLN A 384 -7.51 -26.57 8.58
C GLN A 384 -8.12 -27.89 9.01
N ARG A 385 -7.30 -28.77 9.61
CA ARG A 385 -7.82 -29.97 10.27
C ARG A 385 -8.57 -29.58 11.53
N LEU A 386 -9.86 -29.91 11.57
CA LEU A 386 -10.63 -29.79 12.81
C LEU A 386 -10.26 -30.92 13.75
N LEU A 387 -10.11 -30.59 15.03
CA LEU A 387 -10.08 -31.59 16.09
C LEU A 387 -11.42 -32.31 16.08
N ASN A 388 -11.39 -33.63 16.33
CA ASN A 388 -12.62 -34.40 16.51
C ASN A 388 -13.46 -33.73 17.61
N PRO A 389 -14.64 -33.18 17.29
CA PRO A 389 -15.42 -32.48 18.30
C PRO A 389 -15.84 -33.49 19.36
N LYS A 390 -15.60 -33.16 20.62
CA LYS A 390 -15.99 -33.98 21.78
C LYS A 390 -17.52 -33.98 22.03
N ASN A 391 -18.26 -33.13 21.27
CA ASN A 391 -19.71 -32.92 21.47
C ASN A 391 -20.48 -33.35 20.22
N GLU A 392 -21.51 -34.21 20.40
CA GLU A 392 -22.34 -34.72 19.28
C GLU A 392 -23.02 -33.61 18.46
N ASP A 393 -23.32 -32.47 19.07
CA ASP A 393 -23.97 -31.34 18.37
C ASP A 393 -23.01 -30.58 17.46
N GLU A 394 -21.71 -30.51 17.80
CA GLU A 394 -20.68 -29.96 16.91
C GLU A 394 -20.39 -30.95 15.76
N VAL A 395 -20.41 -32.27 16.02
CA VAL A 395 -20.33 -33.30 15.00
C VAL A 395 -21.48 -33.19 14.01
N LYS A 396 -22.70 -32.95 14.48
CA LYS A 396 -23.89 -32.77 13.61
C LYS A 396 -23.78 -31.50 12.76
N LYS A 397 -23.27 -30.39 13.30
CA LYS A 397 -23.00 -29.15 12.55
C LYS A 397 -21.90 -29.37 11.49
N ALA A 398 -20.79 -30.03 11.85
CA ALA A 398 -19.72 -30.35 10.94
C ALA A 398 -20.21 -31.31 9.84
N LYS A 399 -20.97 -32.37 10.17
CA LYS A 399 -21.56 -33.29 9.18
C LYS A 399 -22.60 -32.62 8.26
N LYS A 400 -23.33 -31.60 8.73
CA LYS A 400 -24.25 -30.84 7.89
C LYS A 400 -23.50 -29.99 6.85
N LEU A 401 -22.32 -29.47 7.21
CA LEU A 401 -21.39 -28.81 6.28
C LEU A 401 -20.69 -29.81 5.34
N GLU A 402 -20.30 -31.00 5.84
CA GLU A 402 -19.75 -32.10 5.04
C GLU A 402 -20.69 -32.61 3.94
N ARG A 403 -22.01 -32.60 4.16
CA ARG A 403 -23.01 -32.96 3.13
C ARG A 403 -23.04 -31.99 1.95
N PHE A 404 -22.58 -30.77 2.13
CA PHE A 404 -22.41 -29.78 1.05
C PHE A 404 -21.11 -29.99 0.25
N TYR A 405 -20.09 -30.63 0.84
CA TYR A 405 -18.78 -30.84 0.23
C TYR A 405 -18.31 -32.29 0.35
N LYS A 406 -18.87 -33.12 -0.53
CA LYS A 406 -18.48 -34.52 -0.64
C LYS A 406 -17.19 -34.67 -1.44
N MET A 407 -16.07 -34.11 -0.93
CA MET A 407 -14.71 -34.51 -1.37
C MET A 407 -13.68 -33.99 -0.36
N THR A 408 -12.98 -34.97 0.24
CA THR A 408 -11.76 -34.83 1.08
C THR A 408 -11.95 -34.30 2.51
N HIS A 409 -11.13 -34.83 3.43
CA HIS A 409 -11.05 -34.48 4.87
C HIS A 409 -10.58 -33.02 5.16
N LEU A 410 -10.77 -32.10 4.24
CA LEU A 410 -10.44 -30.69 4.33
C LEU A 410 -11.73 -29.86 4.38
N LEU A 411 -11.94 -29.12 5.45
CA LEU A 411 -13.04 -28.16 5.57
C LEU A 411 -12.58 -26.77 5.10
N PHE A 412 -13.28 -26.20 4.12
CA PHE A 412 -13.18 -24.80 3.79
C PHE A 412 -13.93 -23.99 4.84
N VAL A 413 -13.23 -23.16 5.61
CA VAL A 413 -13.86 -22.28 6.58
C VAL A 413 -13.62 -20.84 6.13
N ILE A 414 -14.69 -20.18 5.66
CA ILE A 414 -14.69 -18.74 5.39
C ILE A 414 -15.27 -18.07 6.62
N PHE A 415 -14.45 -17.34 7.37
CA PHE A 415 -14.91 -16.45 8.43
C PHE A 415 -14.81 -15.00 7.96
N ILE A 416 -15.95 -14.35 7.80
CA ILE A 416 -16.01 -12.90 7.61
C ILE A 416 -16.51 -12.32 8.93
N PHE A 417 -15.62 -11.74 9.71
CA PHE A 417 -15.98 -10.96 10.89
C PHE A 417 -15.99 -9.47 10.53
N ILE A 418 -17.19 -8.90 10.43
CA ILE A 418 -17.35 -7.44 10.37
C ILE A 418 -17.83 -7.03 11.75
N GLN A 419 -16.91 -6.49 12.55
CA GLN A 419 -17.26 -5.95 13.86
C GLN A 419 -17.41 -4.44 13.73
N LYS A 420 -18.66 -3.99 13.72
CA LYS A 420 -19.01 -2.60 13.98
C LYS A 420 -19.05 -2.47 15.51
N ILE A 421 -18.01 -1.96 16.11
CA ILE A 421 -17.98 -1.59 17.51
C ILE A 421 -18.31 -0.11 17.65
#